data_5be754d1231698f313e91d2dfd70a484
#
_entry.id   5be754d1231698f313e91d2dfd70a484
#
_cell.length_a   1.000
_cell.length_b   1.000
_cell.length_c   1.000
_cell.angle_alpha   90.00
_cell.angle_beta   90.00
_cell.angle_gamma   90.00
#
_symmetry.space_group_name_H-M   'P 1'
#
loop_
_entity.id
_entity.type
_entity.pdbx_description
1 polymer ?
#
loop_
_entity_poly.entity_id
_entity_poly.type
_entity_poly.pdbx_seq_one_letter_code
_entity_poly.pdbx_strand_id
1 'polypeptide(L)'
;MLMSKKGCLALPLSLLLLVATSSAQATRHFTFHYAFTVDHFPTGEGLRVWIPAAHSDNFQQVKVLSATGDLPLKKTHESKNGNEMYYAESSKSKRAELHFEIVYDVVRHERLTLGTYSPHLEAVTLKEKERKEDLAPDALVPVTGLPAELAVKVTEGKGTQLEKARAIYDYVFTTMRYDKTGTGWGRGDVLYACDAKKGNCTDFHSLFMAMARSQGIPSRFEIGFPLPPDKHSSEIAGYHCWAEFFEPQHGWVPVDISEAWKHQEKRDYFFGSHDANRVQFTMGRDLELSPKQDGAPLNYFVYPYVEVAGKEYPNVALAFSFADVDGGAAAAAR
;
A
#
# COMPACT_ATOMS: atom_id res chain seq x y z
N MET A 1 17.14 -30.50 81.05
CA MET A 1 17.36 -31.16 79.80
C MET A 1 16.23 -30.73 78.85
N LEU A 2 16.42 -29.59 78.19
CA LEU A 2 15.39 -28.99 77.26
C LEU A 2 15.81 -29.25 75.84
N MET A 3 15.01 -30.01 75.13
CA MET A 3 15.16 -30.22 73.65
C MET A 3 14.44 -29.09 72.89
N SER A 4 15.22 -28.29 72.18
CA SER A 4 14.71 -27.27 71.24
C SER A 4 14.28 -27.94 69.97
N LYS A 5 12.99 -27.81 69.57
CA LYS A 5 12.47 -28.17 68.25
C LYS A 5 12.68 -26.99 67.27
N LYS A 6 13.56 -27.17 66.30
CA LYS A 6 13.67 -26.24 65.09
C LYS A 6 12.57 -26.57 64.13
N GLY A 7 11.61 -25.67 63.96
CA GLY A 7 10.61 -25.74 62.91
C GLY A 7 11.20 -25.21 61.60
N CYS A 8 11.22 -26.03 60.54
CA CYS A 8 11.49 -25.60 59.16
C CYS A 8 10.22 -24.96 58.60
N LEU A 9 10.30 -23.68 58.30
CA LEU A 9 9.27 -22.97 57.52
C LEU A 9 9.53 -23.22 56.01
N ALA A 10 8.70 -24.01 55.37
CA ALA A 10 8.72 -24.16 53.91
C ALA A 10 7.91 -23.01 53.27
N LEU A 11 8.58 -22.12 52.54
CA LEU A 11 7.93 -21.14 51.71
C LEU A 11 7.38 -21.83 50.42
N PRO A 12 6.12 -21.62 50.05
CA PRO A 12 5.64 -22.12 48.78
C PRO A 12 6.19 -21.22 47.65
N LEU A 13 6.95 -21.81 46.76
CA LEU A 13 7.42 -21.20 45.50
C LEU A 13 6.23 -21.12 44.53
N SER A 14 5.53 -19.98 44.48
CA SER A 14 4.47 -19.74 43.49
C SER A 14 5.09 -19.52 42.13
N LEU A 15 4.99 -20.54 41.28
CA LEU A 15 5.38 -20.50 39.86
C LEU A 15 4.34 -19.65 39.11
N LEU A 16 4.65 -18.37 38.84
CA LEU A 16 3.87 -17.54 37.90
C LEU A 16 4.09 -18.08 36.50
N LEU A 17 3.10 -18.82 36.00
CA LEU A 17 3.03 -19.10 34.55
C LEU A 17 2.69 -17.81 33.84
N LEU A 18 3.68 -17.18 33.20
CA LEU A 18 3.45 -16.18 32.17
C LEU A 18 2.81 -16.89 30.95
N VAL A 19 1.49 -16.81 30.82
CA VAL A 19 0.81 -17.18 29.62
C VAL A 19 1.11 -16.07 28.59
N ALA A 20 2.07 -16.30 27.70
CA ALA A 20 2.25 -15.47 26.52
C ALA A 20 1.00 -15.63 25.64
N THR A 21 0.08 -14.69 25.72
CA THR A 21 -1.03 -14.59 24.76
C THR A 21 -0.43 -14.18 23.43
N SER A 22 -0.18 -15.15 22.55
CA SER A 22 0.06 -14.88 21.14
C SER A 22 -1.20 -14.20 20.61
N SER A 23 -1.13 -12.90 20.35
CA SER A 23 -2.18 -12.18 19.65
C SER A 23 -2.28 -12.80 18.25
N ALA A 24 -3.38 -13.47 17.93
CA ALA A 24 -3.61 -13.99 16.61
C ALA A 24 -3.64 -12.81 15.63
N GLN A 25 -2.90 -12.94 14.52
CA GLN A 25 -2.89 -11.96 13.43
C GLN A 25 -4.31 -11.72 12.93
N ALA A 26 -4.74 -10.47 12.88
CA ALA A 26 -6.09 -10.14 12.44
C ALA A 26 -6.26 -10.47 10.95
N THR A 27 -7.43 -11.01 10.61
CA THR A 27 -7.78 -11.38 9.23
C THR A 27 -9.15 -10.80 8.90
N ARG A 28 -9.32 -10.29 7.68
CA ARG A 28 -10.59 -9.83 7.14
C ARG A 28 -10.89 -10.55 5.83
N HIS A 29 -12.10 -11.11 5.73
CA HIS A 29 -12.61 -11.79 4.54
C HIS A 29 -13.77 -10.98 3.97
N PHE A 30 -13.68 -10.58 2.71
CA PHE A 30 -14.67 -9.71 2.07
C PHE A 30 -14.73 -9.92 0.56
N THR A 31 -15.85 -9.56 -0.03
CA THR A 31 -15.94 -9.33 -1.48
C THR A 31 -15.64 -7.87 -1.79
N PHE A 32 -14.91 -7.62 -2.88
CA PHE A 32 -14.64 -6.28 -3.38
C PHE A 32 -15.15 -6.15 -4.81
N HIS A 33 -16.00 -5.16 -5.05
CA HIS A 33 -16.54 -4.82 -6.37
C HIS A 33 -15.77 -3.64 -6.95
N TYR A 34 -15.17 -3.87 -8.09
CA TYR A 34 -14.46 -2.85 -8.88
C TYR A 34 -15.24 -2.62 -10.15
N ALA A 35 -16.12 -1.62 -10.17
CA ALA A 35 -16.94 -1.28 -11.31
C ALA A 35 -16.66 0.13 -11.82
N PHE A 36 -16.85 0.35 -13.09
CA PHE A 36 -16.76 1.67 -13.70
C PHE A 36 -17.49 1.71 -15.03
N THR A 37 -17.81 2.93 -15.46
CA THR A 37 -18.41 3.22 -16.77
C THR A 37 -17.52 4.22 -17.50
N VAL A 38 -17.21 3.93 -18.75
CA VAL A 38 -16.60 4.90 -19.68
C VAL A 38 -17.74 5.61 -20.41
N ASP A 39 -17.90 6.90 -20.15
CA ASP A 39 -19.04 7.69 -20.60
C ASP A 39 -18.71 8.63 -21.77
N HIS A 40 -19.69 8.87 -22.63
CA HIS A 40 -19.71 9.97 -23.61
C HIS A 40 -18.53 10.02 -24.58
N PHE A 41 -17.89 8.89 -24.89
CA PHE A 41 -16.83 8.91 -25.90
C PHE A 41 -17.40 8.88 -27.33
N PRO A 42 -16.66 9.43 -28.30
CA PRO A 42 -17.11 9.51 -29.69
C PRO A 42 -17.33 8.13 -30.32
N THR A 43 -18.54 7.84 -30.81
CA THR A 43 -18.82 6.61 -31.53
C THR A 43 -18.02 6.53 -32.84
N GLY A 44 -17.55 5.33 -33.15
CA GLY A 44 -16.73 5.10 -34.34
C GLY A 44 -15.23 5.25 -34.13
N GLU A 45 -14.79 5.77 -32.99
CA GLU A 45 -13.39 5.85 -32.62
C GLU A 45 -12.88 4.55 -31.98
N GLY A 46 -11.57 4.35 -32.02
CA GLY A 46 -10.88 3.29 -31.34
C GLY A 46 -10.75 3.60 -29.84
N LEU A 47 -10.96 2.57 -29.01
CA LEU A 47 -10.86 2.68 -27.56
C LEU A 47 -9.98 1.56 -27.02
N ARG A 48 -9.14 1.89 -26.04
CA ARG A 48 -8.36 0.94 -25.25
C ARG A 48 -8.58 1.21 -23.77
N VAL A 49 -8.74 0.15 -23.00
CA VAL A 49 -9.01 0.22 -21.57
C VAL A 49 -8.04 -0.72 -20.83
N TRP A 50 -7.36 -0.21 -19.82
CA TRP A 50 -6.57 -1.00 -18.87
C TRP A 50 -7.20 -0.85 -17.49
N ILE A 51 -7.37 -1.97 -16.81
CA ILE A 51 -8.03 -2.05 -15.52
C ILE A 51 -7.04 -2.68 -14.56
N PRO A 52 -6.60 -2.01 -13.48
CA PRO A 52 -5.72 -2.62 -12.50
C PRO A 52 -6.41 -3.80 -11.84
N ALA A 53 -5.67 -4.86 -11.54
CA ALA A 53 -6.22 -6.06 -10.91
C ALA A 53 -5.57 -6.35 -9.58
N ALA A 54 -6.37 -6.63 -8.56
CA ALA A 54 -5.87 -7.18 -7.32
C ALA A 54 -5.31 -8.58 -7.57
N HIS A 55 -4.21 -8.91 -6.91
CA HIS A 55 -3.55 -10.22 -7.01
C HIS A 55 -3.15 -10.74 -5.62
N SER A 56 -2.90 -12.05 -5.53
CA SER A 56 -2.47 -12.66 -4.27
C SER A 56 -0.99 -12.37 -3.99
N ASP A 57 -0.70 -12.16 -2.72
CA ASP A 57 0.65 -12.03 -2.17
C ASP A 57 0.76 -12.79 -0.82
N ASN A 58 1.81 -12.53 -0.05
CA ASN A 58 2.00 -13.17 1.26
C ASN A 58 0.97 -12.70 2.33
N PHE A 59 0.24 -11.61 2.08
CA PHE A 59 -0.65 -10.97 3.05
C PHE A 59 -2.09 -10.84 2.56
N GLN A 60 -2.35 -11.18 1.30
CA GLN A 60 -3.71 -11.27 0.77
C GLN A 60 -3.85 -12.45 -0.18
N GLN A 61 -4.96 -13.16 -0.06
CA GLN A 61 -5.41 -14.15 -1.01
C GLN A 61 -6.55 -13.53 -1.82
N VAL A 62 -6.41 -13.51 -3.14
CA VAL A 62 -7.38 -12.91 -4.05
C VAL A 62 -7.87 -13.94 -5.05
N LYS A 63 -9.17 -14.10 -5.13
CA LYS A 63 -9.84 -14.90 -6.14
C LYS A 63 -10.79 -14.03 -6.93
N VAL A 64 -10.70 -14.06 -8.25
CA VAL A 64 -11.67 -13.39 -9.12
C VAL A 64 -12.93 -14.25 -9.18
N LEU A 65 -14.05 -13.70 -8.73
CA LEU A 65 -15.37 -14.33 -8.80
C LEU A 65 -16.01 -14.10 -10.17
N SER A 66 -15.89 -12.89 -10.69
CA SER A 66 -16.34 -12.51 -12.04
C SER A 66 -15.49 -11.39 -12.61
N ALA A 67 -15.35 -11.37 -13.92
CA ALA A 67 -14.75 -10.26 -14.66
C ALA A 67 -15.59 -10.09 -15.95
N THR A 68 -16.37 -9.04 -15.99
CA THR A 68 -17.35 -8.78 -17.06
C THR A 68 -17.19 -7.39 -17.62
N GLY A 69 -17.56 -7.19 -18.86
CA GLY A 69 -17.57 -5.90 -19.51
C GLY A 69 -18.26 -5.93 -20.86
N ASP A 70 -18.60 -4.76 -21.35
CA ASP A 70 -19.16 -4.58 -22.71
C ASP A 70 -18.15 -4.92 -23.84
N LEU A 71 -16.87 -5.04 -23.49
CA LEU A 71 -15.81 -5.55 -24.35
C LEU A 71 -15.14 -6.78 -23.69
N PRO A 72 -14.62 -7.74 -24.51
CA PRO A 72 -13.89 -8.88 -23.98
C PRO A 72 -12.66 -8.45 -23.16
N LEU A 73 -12.53 -8.98 -21.96
CA LEU A 73 -11.42 -8.72 -21.05
C LEU A 73 -10.31 -9.76 -21.24
N LYS A 74 -9.09 -9.29 -21.43
CA LYS A 74 -7.88 -10.11 -21.51
C LYS A 74 -6.97 -9.78 -20.31
N LYS A 75 -6.61 -10.79 -19.52
CA LYS A 75 -5.65 -10.61 -18.42
C LYS A 75 -4.24 -10.44 -18.97
N THR A 76 -3.54 -9.41 -18.51
CA THR A 76 -2.15 -9.08 -18.86
C THR A 76 -1.39 -8.68 -17.61
N HIS A 77 -0.09 -8.45 -17.71
CA HIS A 77 0.75 -8.03 -16.59
C HIS A 77 1.84 -7.07 -17.07
N GLU A 78 2.21 -6.16 -16.23
CA GLU A 78 3.33 -5.25 -16.38
C GLU A 78 4.62 -5.96 -15.92
N SER A 79 5.71 -5.74 -16.66
CA SER A 79 6.93 -6.57 -16.52
C SER A 79 7.88 -6.12 -15.40
N LYS A 80 7.82 -4.84 -14.97
CA LYS A 80 8.75 -4.28 -14.00
C LYS A 80 8.40 -4.71 -12.57
N ASN A 81 7.16 -4.46 -12.17
CA ASN A 81 6.67 -4.74 -10.82
C ASN A 81 5.77 -5.98 -10.74
N GLY A 82 5.44 -6.59 -11.89
CA GLY A 82 4.57 -7.76 -11.96
C GLY A 82 3.08 -7.44 -11.73
N ASN A 83 2.67 -6.17 -11.84
CA ASN A 83 1.28 -5.78 -11.67
C ASN A 83 0.37 -6.48 -12.66
N GLU A 84 -0.68 -7.10 -12.17
CA GLU A 84 -1.73 -7.69 -12.99
C GLU A 84 -2.74 -6.64 -13.44
N MET A 85 -3.31 -6.83 -14.62
CA MET A 85 -4.36 -5.96 -15.15
C MET A 85 -5.25 -6.69 -16.14
N TYR A 86 -6.43 -6.15 -16.39
CA TYR A 86 -7.26 -6.53 -17.52
C TYR A 86 -7.13 -5.47 -18.61
N TYR A 87 -7.15 -5.94 -19.84
CA TYR A 87 -7.11 -5.12 -21.05
C TYR A 87 -8.32 -5.41 -21.92
N ALA A 88 -8.92 -4.36 -22.45
CA ALA A 88 -9.99 -4.45 -23.45
C ALA A 88 -9.76 -3.41 -24.54
N GLU A 89 -10.15 -3.74 -25.78
CA GLU A 89 -10.03 -2.83 -26.91
C GLU A 89 -11.18 -2.98 -27.89
N SER A 90 -11.47 -1.90 -28.60
CA SER A 90 -12.35 -1.89 -29.76
C SER A 90 -11.78 -0.93 -30.80
N SER A 91 -11.64 -1.38 -32.03
CA SER A 91 -11.18 -0.52 -33.12
C SER A 91 -12.23 0.53 -33.55
N LYS A 92 -13.52 0.22 -33.34
CA LYS A 92 -14.64 1.12 -33.58
C LYS A 92 -15.79 0.76 -32.66
N SER A 93 -16.00 1.53 -31.62
CA SER A 93 -17.17 1.31 -30.76
C SER A 93 -18.43 1.89 -31.40
N LYS A 94 -19.52 1.11 -31.35
CA LYS A 94 -20.85 1.56 -31.69
C LYS A 94 -21.63 2.18 -30.54
N ARG A 95 -21.10 2.04 -29.31
CA ARG A 95 -21.70 2.54 -28.08
C ARG A 95 -20.92 3.77 -27.63
N ALA A 96 -21.61 4.75 -27.06
CA ALA A 96 -21.02 5.92 -26.41
C ALA A 96 -20.77 5.70 -24.92
N GLU A 97 -21.18 4.55 -24.40
CA GLU A 97 -21.04 4.16 -22.99
C GLU A 97 -20.67 2.67 -22.89
N LEU A 98 -19.71 2.34 -22.03
CA LEU A 98 -19.25 0.97 -21.79
C LEU A 98 -19.10 0.72 -20.29
N HIS A 99 -19.67 -0.39 -19.84
CA HIS A 99 -19.62 -0.84 -18.45
C HIS A 99 -18.61 -1.96 -18.28
N PHE A 100 -17.93 -1.94 -17.12
CA PHE A 100 -17.00 -2.99 -16.69
C PHE A 100 -17.16 -3.26 -15.19
N GLU A 101 -17.09 -4.51 -14.81
CA GLU A 101 -17.10 -4.92 -13.40
C GLU A 101 -16.21 -6.12 -13.18
N ILE A 102 -15.41 -6.07 -12.10
CA ILE A 102 -14.61 -7.19 -11.62
C ILE A 102 -14.95 -7.38 -10.13
N VAL A 103 -15.35 -8.60 -9.77
CA VAL A 103 -15.68 -8.95 -8.40
C VAL A 103 -14.61 -9.88 -7.87
N TYR A 104 -14.04 -9.51 -6.72
CA TYR A 104 -13.02 -10.26 -6.04
C TYR A 104 -13.54 -10.84 -4.71
N ASP A 105 -13.07 -12.04 -4.38
CA ASP A 105 -13.11 -12.61 -3.04
C ASP A 105 -11.71 -12.44 -2.44
N VAL A 106 -11.61 -11.76 -1.30
CA VAL A 106 -10.33 -11.34 -0.72
C VAL A 106 -10.25 -11.76 0.74
N VAL A 107 -9.20 -12.49 1.08
CA VAL A 107 -8.80 -12.73 2.47
C VAL A 107 -7.52 -11.93 2.72
N ARG A 108 -7.63 -10.86 3.52
CA ARG A 108 -6.50 -10.00 3.88
C ARG A 108 -6.06 -10.29 5.31
N HIS A 109 -4.75 -10.49 5.48
CA HIS A 109 -4.12 -10.65 6.79
C HIS A 109 -3.48 -9.34 7.24
N GLU A 110 -3.57 -9.07 8.53
CA GLU A 110 -2.75 -8.05 9.17
C GLU A 110 -1.27 -8.38 8.94
N ARG A 111 -0.45 -7.38 8.69
CA ARG A 111 0.99 -7.55 8.49
C ARG A 111 1.74 -6.95 9.66
N LEU A 112 2.47 -7.77 10.39
CA LEU A 112 3.26 -7.39 11.57
C LEU A 112 4.74 -7.73 11.32
N THR A 113 5.44 -6.88 10.58
CA THR A 113 6.82 -7.19 10.16
C THR A 113 7.83 -6.97 11.27
N LEU A 114 7.76 -5.85 11.99
CA LEU A 114 8.71 -5.54 13.07
C LEU A 114 8.31 -6.12 14.43
N GLY A 115 7.05 -6.57 14.59
CA GLY A 115 6.56 -7.20 15.82
C GLY A 115 6.96 -8.66 16.00
N THR A 116 7.48 -9.31 14.96
CA THR A 116 7.90 -10.72 14.96
C THR A 116 9.42 -10.80 15.03
N TYR A 117 10.01 -10.43 16.17
CA TYR A 117 11.43 -10.65 16.39
C TYR A 117 11.73 -12.16 16.47
N SER A 118 12.42 -12.67 15.47
CA SER A 118 13.05 -14.01 15.52
C SER A 118 14.56 -13.82 15.51
N PRO A 119 15.27 -14.22 16.57
CA PRO A 119 16.71 -14.06 16.68
C PRO A 119 17.52 -14.93 15.68
N HIS A 120 16.85 -15.69 14.84
CA HIS A 120 17.46 -16.62 13.87
C HIS A 120 17.06 -16.34 12.41
N LEU A 121 16.54 -15.13 12.10
CA LEU A 121 16.29 -14.77 10.71
C LEU A 121 17.63 -14.58 9.99
N GLU A 122 17.90 -15.42 8.99
CA GLU A 122 18.96 -15.14 8.02
C GLU A 122 18.64 -13.83 7.30
N ALA A 123 19.69 -13.04 7.08
CA ALA A 123 19.53 -11.77 6.37
C ALA A 123 18.95 -12.00 4.96
N VAL A 124 17.84 -11.35 4.67
CA VAL A 124 17.24 -11.36 3.34
C VAL A 124 18.07 -10.47 2.43
N THR A 125 18.36 -10.93 1.23
CA THR A 125 19.12 -10.14 0.25
C THR A 125 18.23 -9.85 -0.95
N LEU A 126 18.08 -8.58 -1.31
CA LEU A 126 17.46 -8.19 -2.58
C LEU A 126 18.38 -8.59 -3.74
N LYS A 127 17.77 -9.05 -4.83
CA LYS A 127 18.49 -9.19 -6.10
C LYS A 127 19.00 -7.82 -6.55
N GLU A 128 20.18 -7.79 -7.18
CA GLU A 128 20.82 -6.54 -7.59
C GLU A 128 19.91 -5.71 -8.52
N LYS A 129 19.17 -6.36 -9.41
CA LYS A 129 18.18 -5.70 -10.27
C LYS A 129 17.10 -4.97 -9.45
N GLU A 130 16.46 -5.68 -8.51
CA GLU A 130 15.41 -5.14 -7.65
C GLU A 130 15.97 -3.98 -6.79
N ARG A 131 17.13 -4.19 -6.17
CA ARG A 131 17.80 -3.15 -5.40
C ARG A 131 18.03 -1.88 -6.22
N LYS A 132 18.48 -2.00 -7.46
CA LYS A 132 18.74 -0.86 -8.35
C LYS A 132 17.44 -0.15 -8.72
N GLU A 133 16.38 -0.90 -9.01
CA GLU A 133 15.06 -0.35 -9.36
C GLU A 133 14.44 0.38 -8.16
N ASP A 134 14.51 -0.20 -6.97
CA ASP A 134 13.91 0.36 -5.75
C ASP A 134 14.73 1.50 -5.10
N LEU A 135 15.93 1.77 -5.61
CA LEU A 135 16.75 2.94 -5.28
C LEU A 135 16.66 4.04 -6.34
N ALA A 136 16.13 3.73 -7.52
CA ALA A 136 16.08 4.69 -8.63
C ALA A 136 15.04 5.80 -8.35
N PRO A 137 15.25 7.02 -8.88
CA PRO A 137 14.22 8.05 -8.85
C PRO A 137 13.01 7.65 -9.70
N ASP A 138 11.83 8.13 -9.33
CA ASP A 138 10.67 8.22 -10.21
C ASP A 138 10.49 9.68 -10.67
N ALA A 139 9.72 9.94 -11.71
CA ALA A 139 9.57 11.27 -12.32
C ALA A 139 9.20 12.37 -11.29
N LEU A 140 8.39 12.02 -10.28
CA LEU A 140 7.98 12.93 -9.22
C LEU A 140 8.65 12.61 -7.86
N VAL A 141 9.58 11.64 -7.81
CA VAL A 141 10.30 11.23 -6.60
C VAL A 141 11.80 11.30 -6.82
N PRO A 142 12.38 12.53 -6.86
CA PRO A 142 13.81 12.71 -6.98
C PRO A 142 14.55 12.21 -5.73
N VAL A 143 15.73 11.60 -5.93
CA VAL A 143 16.59 11.09 -4.85
C VAL A 143 17.79 12.02 -4.58
N THR A 144 17.79 13.21 -5.17
CA THR A 144 18.82 14.24 -5.04
C THR A 144 18.19 15.60 -4.70
N GLY A 145 19.00 16.61 -4.42
CA GLY A 145 18.55 17.95 -4.06
C GLY A 145 17.87 17.99 -2.68
N LEU A 146 16.84 18.82 -2.54
CA LEU A 146 16.20 19.11 -1.26
C LEU A 146 15.79 17.87 -0.44
N PRO A 147 15.12 16.83 -0.98
CA PRO A 147 14.78 15.65 -0.18
C PRO A 147 16.02 14.90 0.33
N ALA A 148 17.10 14.85 -0.44
CA ALA A 148 18.35 14.23 -0.01
C ALA A 148 19.05 15.06 1.09
N GLU A 149 19.07 16.39 0.97
CA GLU A 149 19.63 17.26 1.99
C GLU A 149 18.87 17.17 3.32
N LEU A 150 17.55 17.08 3.26
CA LEU A 150 16.69 16.84 4.43
C LEU A 150 16.97 15.46 5.03
N ALA A 151 17.10 14.42 4.20
CA ALA A 151 17.38 13.07 4.65
C ALA A 151 18.71 12.97 5.40
N VAL A 152 19.78 13.61 4.90
CA VAL A 152 21.09 13.67 5.58
C VAL A 152 20.95 14.26 6.98
N LYS A 153 20.26 15.40 7.11
CA LYS A 153 20.04 16.05 8.41
C LYS A 153 19.24 15.18 9.39
N VAL A 154 18.19 14.56 8.88
CA VAL A 154 17.25 13.77 9.71
C VAL A 154 17.89 12.46 10.17
N THR A 155 18.79 11.89 9.35
CA THR A 155 19.45 10.60 9.66
C THR A 155 20.84 10.76 10.28
N GLU A 156 21.25 11.97 10.65
CA GLU A 156 22.51 12.22 11.32
C GLU A 156 22.63 11.40 12.62
N GLY A 157 23.76 10.71 12.79
CA GLY A 157 24.01 9.84 13.93
C GLY A 157 23.27 8.51 13.93
N LYS A 158 22.48 8.18 12.91
CA LYS A 158 21.79 6.89 12.79
C LYS A 158 22.70 5.84 12.13
N GLY A 159 22.92 4.71 12.82
CA GLY A 159 23.89 3.68 12.39
C GLY A 159 23.30 2.65 11.45
N THR A 160 22.01 2.31 11.59
CA THR A 160 21.33 1.24 10.85
C THR A 160 20.31 1.78 9.84
N GLN A 161 19.94 0.95 8.84
CA GLN A 161 18.88 1.31 7.90
C GLN A 161 17.54 1.48 8.61
N LEU A 162 17.26 0.63 9.59
CA LEU A 162 16.01 0.71 10.39
C LEU A 162 15.92 2.04 11.16
N GLU A 163 17.01 2.46 11.83
CA GLU A 163 17.06 3.74 12.54
C GLU A 163 16.90 4.93 11.60
N LYS A 164 17.53 4.88 10.41
CA LYS A 164 17.36 5.92 9.39
C LYS A 164 15.93 5.98 8.86
N ALA A 165 15.35 4.83 8.52
CA ALA A 165 13.97 4.76 8.06
C ALA A 165 12.99 5.28 9.12
N ARG A 166 13.22 4.95 10.41
CA ARG A 166 12.40 5.48 11.51
C ARG A 166 12.53 6.99 11.65
N ALA A 167 13.73 7.52 11.57
CA ALA A 167 13.94 8.97 11.64
C ALA A 167 13.27 9.72 10.47
N ILE A 168 13.31 9.16 9.26
CA ILE A 168 12.61 9.70 8.09
C ILE A 168 11.08 9.62 8.28
N TYR A 169 10.57 8.49 8.74
CA TYR A 169 9.15 8.30 9.08
C TYR A 169 8.68 9.35 10.07
N ASP A 170 9.40 9.54 11.17
CA ASP A 170 9.09 10.51 12.21
C ASP A 170 9.15 11.95 11.70
N TYR A 171 10.09 12.27 10.81
CA TYR A 171 10.17 13.57 10.16
C TYR A 171 8.96 13.83 9.28
N VAL A 172 8.58 12.89 8.40
CA VAL A 172 7.41 13.06 7.53
C VAL A 172 6.13 13.17 8.37
N PHE A 173 5.98 12.32 9.39
CA PHE A 173 4.83 12.36 10.31
C PHE A 173 4.68 13.72 11.00
N THR A 174 5.77 14.32 11.47
CA THR A 174 5.74 15.58 12.24
C THR A 174 5.66 16.82 11.35
N THR A 175 6.17 16.72 10.13
CA THR A 175 6.29 17.88 9.22
C THR A 175 5.09 18.01 8.30
N MET A 176 4.56 16.89 7.81
CA MET A 176 3.42 16.88 6.87
C MET A 176 2.08 16.98 7.60
N ARG A 177 1.09 17.56 6.92
CA ARG A 177 -0.31 17.58 7.36
C ARG A 177 -1.20 16.93 6.30
N TYR A 178 -2.13 16.08 6.74
CA TYR A 178 -3.12 15.50 5.83
C TYR A 178 -4.18 16.56 5.48
N ASP A 179 -3.96 17.25 4.38
CA ASP A 179 -4.78 18.38 3.94
C ASP A 179 -4.89 18.38 2.41
N LYS A 180 -6.12 18.29 1.92
CA LYS A 180 -6.47 18.22 0.49
C LYS A 180 -6.98 19.57 -0.03
N THR A 181 -6.74 20.68 0.67
CA THR A 181 -7.16 22.01 0.23
C THR A 181 -6.17 22.61 -0.76
N GLY A 182 -6.69 23.39 -1.71
CA GLY A 182 -5.89 24.01 -2.76
C GLY A 182 -5.53 23.05 -3.89
N THR A 183 -4.44 23.32 -4.58
CA THR A 183 -3.96 22.57 -5.75
C THR A 183 -2.57 21.97 -5.50
N GLY A 184 -2.16 20.98 -6.33
CA GLY A 184 -0.83 20.37 -6.30
C GLY A 184 -0.70 19.11 -5.46
N TRP A 185 -1.58 18.87 -4.48
CA TRP A 185 -1.59 17.66 -3.66
C TRP A 185 -2.07 16.42 -4.44
N GLY A 186 -1.73 15.23 -3.95
CA GLY A 186 -2.25 13.96 -4.44
C GLY A 186 -1.46 13.37 -5.62
N ARG A 187 -0.48 14.08 -6.14
CA ARG A 187 0.39 13.59 -7.22
C ARG A 187 1.63 12.85 -6.67
N GLY A 188 1.92 13.01 -5.38
CA GLY A 188 3.17 12.55 -4.80
C GLY A 188 4.39 13.24 -5.43
N ASP A 189 4.24 14.51 -5.74
CA ASP A 189 5.34 15.38 -6.13
C ASP A 189 6.12 15.77 -4.89
N VAL A 190 7.33 15.24 -4.78
CA VAL A 190 8.17 15.42 -3.59
C VAL A 190 8.58 16.87 -3.38
N LEU A 191 8.79 17.64 -4.44
CA LEU A 191 9.15 19.06 -4.30
C LEU A 191 7.97 19.87 -3.76
N TYR A 192 6.75 19.57 -4.22
CA TYR A 192 5.53 20.12 -3.63
C TYR A 192 5.40 19.73 -2.15
N ALA A 193 5.60 18.46 -1.80
CA ALA A 193 5.50 17.99 -0.41
C ALA A 193 6.53 18.66 0.50
N CYS A 194 7.76 18.89 0.04
CA CYS A 194 8.80 19.60 0.77
C CYS A 194 8.45 21.07 1.03
N ASP A 195 7.82 21.75 0.07
CA ASP A 195 7.45 23.16 0.14
C ASP A 195 6.15 23.36 0.93
N ALA A 196 5.06 22.75 0.47
CA ALA A 196 3.71 22.93 1.03
C ALA A 196 3.53 22.23 2.39
N LYS A 197 4.31 21.19 2.70
CA LYS A 197 4.25 20.37 3.93
C LYS A 197 2.84 19.85 4.21
N LYS A 198 2.10 19.54 3.15
CA LYS A 198 0.74 19.00 3.20
C LYS A 198 0.42 18.19 1.97
N GLY A 199 -0.63 17.38 2.06
CA GLY A 199 -1.11 16.55 0.96
C GLY A 199 -1.93 15.37 1.45
N ASN A 200 -2.09 14.38 0.59
CA ASN A 200 -2.73 13.11 0.92
C ASN A 200 -1.68 11.99 1.13
N CYS A 201 -2.14 10.74 1.20
CA CYS A 201 -1.27 9.58 1.36
C CYS A 201 -0.15 9.51 0.31
N THR A 202 -0.42 9.87 -0.96
CA THR A 202 0.58 9.83 -2.03
C THR A 202 1.74 10.79 -1.76
N ASP A 203 1.46 11.99 -1.27
CA ASP A 203 2.47 13.01 -0.98
C ASP A 203 3.34 12.61 0.23
N PHE A 204 2.72 12.05 1.28
CA PHE A 204 3.43 11.54 2.47
C PHE A 204 4.42 10.43 2.09
N HIS A 205 3.95 9.41 1.36
CA HIS A 205 4.76 8.25 1.06
C HIS A 205 5.80 8.51 -0.02
N SER A 206 5.53 9.41 -0.96
CA SER A 206 6.55 9.85 -1.94
C SER A 206 7.70 10.60 -1.28
N LEU A 207 7.42 11.49 -0.32
CA LEU A 207 8.47 12.17 0.44
C LEU A 207 9.31 11.17 1.25
N PHE A 208 8.66 10.21 1.92
CA PHE A 208 9.36 9.14 2.62
C PHE A 208 10.29 8.36 1.67
N MET A 209 9.78 7.93 0.52
CA MET A 209 10.55 7.17 -0.46
C MET A 209 11.74 7.94 -1.01
N ALA A 210 11.57 9.22 -1.37
CA ALA A 210 12.65 10.06 -1.86
C ALA A 210 13.79 10.16 -0.84
N MET A 211 13.44 10.42 0.42
CA MET A 211 14.40 10.52 1.51
C MET A 211 15.06 9.17 1.80
N ALA A 212 14.32 8.06 1.85
CA ALA A 212 14.84 6.72 2.11
C ALA A 212 15.82 6.29 1.00
N ARG A 213 15.41 6.41 -0.27
CA ARG A 213 16.24 6.06 -1.42
C ARG A 213 17.53 6.89 -1.49
N SER A 214 17.48 8.17 -1.14
CA SER A 214 18.68 9.04 -1.07
C SER A 214 19.69 8.59 -0.01
N GLN A 215 19.25 7.84 1.01
CA GLN A 215 20.08 7.24 2.05
C GLN A 215 20.48 5.78 1.74
N GLY A 216 20.23 5.31 0.51
CA GLY A 216 20.55 3.96 0.09
C GLY A 216 19.59 2.89 0.63
N ILE A 217 18.41 3.28 1.10
CA ILE A 217 17.36 2.36 1.58
C ILE A 217 16.37 2.11 0.44
N PRO A 218 16.35 0.91 -0.18
CA PRO A 218 15.40 0.58 -1.21
C PRO A 218 13.97 0.75 -0.70
N SER A 219 13.10 1.37 -1.49
CA SER A 219 11.72 1.59 -1.10
C SER A 219 10.79 1.60 -2.30
N ARG A 220 9.55 1.15 -2.10
CA ARG A 220 8.56 0.99 -3.14
C ARG A 220 7.19 1.50 -2.72
N PHE A 221 6.42 1.89 -3.70
CA PHE A 221 5.08 2.43 -3.54
C PHE A 221 4.04 1.34 -3.74
N GLU A 222 3.04 1.27 -2.88
CA GLU A 222 1.91 0.36 -3.00
C GLU A 222 0.60 1.15 -2.94
N ILE A 223 -0.39 0.71 -3.71
CA ILE A 223 -1.67 1.38 -3.82
C ILE A 223 -2.82 0.39 -3.98
N GLY A 224 -3.96 0.74 -3.41
CA GLY A 224 -5.19 -0.04 -3.46
C GLY A 224 -6.34 0.73 -2.83
N PHE A 225 -7.18 0.06 -2.05
CA PHE A 225 -8.35 0.69 -1.44
C PHE A 225 -8.42 0.42 0.06
N PRO A 226 -8.80 1.44 0.85
CA PRO A 226 -9.06 1.26 2.27
C PRO A 226 -10.46 0.71 2.47
N LEU A 227 -10.65 -0.11 3.50
CA LEU A 227 -11.96 -0.55 3.96
C LEU A 227 -12.23 0.08 5.33
N PRO A 228 -13.36 0.77 5.54
CA PRO A 228 -13.72 1.27 6.86
C PRO A 228 -13.73 0.13 7.90
N PRO A 229 -13.01 0.27 9.03
CA PRO A 229 -12.90 -0.81 10.02
C PRO A 229 -14.19 -1.05 10.80
N ASP A 230 -15.06 -0.04 10.85
CA ASP A 230 -16.33 -0.02 11.57
C ASP A 230 -17.55 -0.44 10.72
N LYS A 231 -17.33 -0.78 9.44
CA LYS A 231 -18.40 -1.18 8.52
C LYS A 231 -18.18 -2.58 7.97
N HIS A 232 -19.26 -3.33 7.86
CA HIS A 232 -19.26 -4.63 7.19
C HIS A 232 -19.51 -4.53 5.67
N SER A 233 -20.04 -3.42 5.21
CA SER A 233 -20.20 -3.11 3.78
C SER A 233 -20.33 -1.61 3.58
N SER A 234 -19.76 -1.10 2.49
CA SER A 234 -19.99 0.29 2.04
C SER A 234 -19.44 0.51 0.64
N GLU A 235 -19.84 1.62 0.04
CA GLU A 235 -19.12 2.23 -1.05
C GLU A 235 -17.76 2.74 -0.58
N ILE A 236 -16.78 2.72 -1.49
CA ILE A 236 -15.41 3.21 -1.28
C ILE A 236 -15.20 4.44 -2.13
N ALA A 237 -15.00 5.58 -1.48
CA ALA A 237 -14.91 6.88 -2.16
C ALA A 237 -13.60 7.10 -2.93
N GLY A 238 -12.55 6.32 -2.68
CA GLY A 238 -11.28 6.48 -3.36
C GLY A 238 -10.17 5.58 -2.83
N TYR A 239 -9.00 5.72 -3.44
CA TYR A 239 -7.83 4.91 -3.15
C TYR A 239 -7.16 5.25 -1.81
N HIS A 240 -6.33 4.33 -1.37
CA HIS A 240 -5.31 4.52 -0.35
C HIS A 240 -3.97 3.95 -0.83
N CYS A 241 -2.87 4.59 -0.43
CA CYS A 241 -1.53 4.12 -0.74
C CYS A 241 -0.65 4.12 0.51
N TRP A 242 0.41 3.35 0.46
CA TRP A 242 1.43 3.23 1.48
C TRP A 242 2.79 2.98 0.85
N ALA A 243 3.82 2.85 1.64
CA ALA A 243 5.15 2.53 1.15
C ALA A 243 5.74 1.35 1.91
N GLU A 244 6.75 0.75 1.32
CA GLU A 244 7.62 -0.20 1.98
C GLU A 244 9.07 0.22 1.84
N PHE A 245 9.89 -0.12 2.81
CA PHE A 245 11.33 -0.03 2.70
C PHE A 245 11.97 -1.39 2.99
N PHE A 246 13.11 -1.64 2.39
CA PHE A 246 13.81 -2.91 2.60
C PHE A 246 14.77 -2.79 3.78
N GLU A 247 14.69 -3.76 4.70
CA GLU A 247 15.59 -3.94 5.83
C GLU A 247 16.13 -5.38 5.82
N PRO A 248 17.47 -5.57 5.86
CA PRO A 248 18.06 -6.90 5.65
C PRO A 248 17.60 -8.01 6.60
N GLN A 249 17.23 -7.69 7.85
CA GLN A 249 16.78 -8.69 8.81
C GLN A 249 15.29 -9.01 8.74
N HIS A 250 14.50 -8.11 8.17
CA HIS A 250 13.04 -8.22 8.13
C HIS A 250 12.47 -8.29 6.70
N GLY A 251 13.31 -8.06 5.69
CA GLY A 251 12.85 -7.93 4.31
C GLY A 251 12.09 -6.61 4.06
N TRP A 252 10.98 -6.67 3.37
CA TRP A 252 10.14 -5.50 3.10
C TRP A 252 9.30 -5.13 4.31
N VAL A 253 9.52 -3.93 4.82
CA VAL A 253 8.89 -3.36 6.02
C VAL A 253 7.89 -2.30 5.61
N PRO A 254 6.60 -2.46 5.90
CA PRO A 254 5.59 -1.50 5.52
C PRO A 254 5.59 -0.25 6.40
N VAL A 255 5.20 0.89 5.82
CA VAL A 255 4.92 2.13 6.54
C VAL A 255 3.67 2.80 6.00
N ASP A 256 2.81 3.25 6.90
CA ASP A 256 1.62 4.03 6.56
C ASP A 256 1.56 5.32 7.37
N ILE A 257 2.34 6.30 6.92
CA ILE A 257 2.54 7.56 7.66
C ILE A 257 1.26 8.39 7.68
N SER A 258 0.47 8.31 6.62
CA SER A 258 -0.78 9.07 6.52
C SER A 258 -1.88 8.52 7.42
N GLU A 259 -1.96 7.19 7.64
CA GLU A 259 -2.85 6.61 8.63
C GLU A 259 -2.33 6.87 10.07
N ALA A 260 -1.03 6.79 10.28
CA ALA A 260 -0.41 7.20 11.54
C ALA A 260 -0.76 8.67 11.90
N TRP A 261 -0.75 9.56 10.90
CA TRP A 261 -1.09 10.97 11.11
C TRP A 261 -2.56 11.17 11.49
N LYS A 262 -3.48 10.40 10.91
CA LYS A 262 -4.91 10.43 11.26
C LYS A 262 -5.19 9.77 12.61
N HIS A 263 -4.40 8.77 12.99
CA HIS A 263 -4.54 7.93 14.17
C HIS A 263 -3.23 7.96 14.97
N GLN A 264 -2.97 9.08 15.65
CA GLN A 264 -1.69 9.36 16.29
C GLN A 264 -1.33 8.34 17.38
N GLU A 265 -2.31 7.73 18.01
CA GLU A 265 -2.16 6.63 18.96
C GLU A 265 -1.59 5.35 18.33
N LYS A 266 -1.72 5.21 17.00
CA LYS A 266 -1.19 4.10 16.21
C LYS A 266 0.12 4.43 15.45
N ARG A 267 0.78 5.53 15.79
CA ARG A 267 2.02 5.97 15.13
C ARG A 267 3.07 4.86 15.07
N ASP A 268 3.32 4.18 16.19
CA ASP A 268 4.33 3.13 16.23
C ASP A 268 3.86 1.85 15.53
N TYR A 269 2.58 1.57 15.51
CA TYR A 269 1.99 0.45 14.79
C TYR A 269 2.20 0.58 13.27
N PHE A 270 1.94 1.73 12.69
CA PHE A 270 2.10 1.96 11.25
C PHE A 270 3.55 2.11 10.77
N PHE A 271 4.52 1.97 11.66
CA PHE A 271 5.91 1.73 11.32
C PHE A 271 6.24 0.25 11.47
N GLY A 272 6.09 -0.50 10.40
CA GLY A 272 6.35 -1.95 10.36
C GLY A 272 5.11 -2.81 10.35
N SER A 273 3.91 -2.22 10.34
CA SER A 273 2.66 -2.98 10.33
C SER A 273 1.60 -2.35 9.45
N HIS A 274 0.70 -3.20 8.93
CA HIS A 274 -0.54 -2.80 8.28
C HIS A 274 -1.70 -3.62 8.80
N ASP A 275 -2.85 -3.00 9.03
CA ASP A 275 -4.08 -3.71 9.35
C ASP A 275 -4.66 -4.47 8.15
N ALA A 276 -5.66 -5.31 8.41
CA ALA A 276 -6.35 -6.08 7.38
C ALA A 276 -7.45 -5.27 6.66
N ASN A 277 -7.61 -3.97 6.96
CA ASN A 277 -8.68 -3.13 6.41
C ASN A 277 -8.26 -2.45 5.10
N ARG A 278 -7.75 -3.25 4.17
CA ARG A 278 -7.31 -2.77 2.85
C ARG A 278 -7.25 -3.90 1.83
N VAL A 279 -7.28 -3.56 0.58
CA VAL A 279 -6.92 -4.44 -0.53
C VAL A 279 -5.86 -3.76 -1.39
N GLN A 280 -4.77 -4.47 -1.69
CA GLN A 280 -3.71 -3.99 -2.58
C GLN A 280 -4.05 -4.33 -4.03
N PHE A 281 -3.76 -3.40 -4.93
CA PHE A 281 -3.94 -3.57 -6.37
C PHE A 281 -2.61 -3.56 -7.10
N THR A 282 -1.89 -2.44 -7.08
CA THR A 282 -0.65 -2.31 -7.84
C THR A 282 0.50 -1.74 -7.00
N MET A 283 1.70 -1.86 -7.54
CA MET A 283 2.95 -1.46 -6.93
C MET A 283 3.79 -0.67 -7.95
N GLY A 284 4.58 0.27 -7.44
CA GLY A 284 5.50 1.06 -8.25
C GLY A 284 4.91 2.34 -8.80
N ARG A 285 5.77 3.10 -9.46
CA ARG A 285 5.45 4.37 -10.12
C ARG A 285 6.04 4.39 -11.51
N ASP A 286 5.61 5.37 -12.33
CA ASP A 286 6.02 5.52 -13.74
C ASP A 286 5.80 4.22 -14.53
N LEU A 287 4.57 3.69 -14.45
CA LEU A 287 4.20 2.37 -14.96
C LEU A 287 3.93 2.38 -16.46
N GLU A 288 4.57 1.50 -17.19
CA GLU A 288 4.21 1.15 -18.57
C GLU A 288 3.24 -0.03 -18.55
N LEU A 289 2.04 0.17 -19.08
CA LEU A 289 1.00 -0.85 -19.10
C LEU A 289 1.26 -1.94 -20.15
N SER A 290 0.50 -3.01 -20.12
CA SER A 290 0.60 -4.11 -21.09
C SER A 290 -0.78 -4.46 -21.67
N PRO A 291 -1.01 -4.25 -23.01
CA PRO A 291 -0.12 -3.62 -23.99
C PRO A 291 0.25 -2.18 -23.60
N LYS A 292 1.38 -1.67 -24.13
CA LYS A 292 1.83 -0.31 -23.83
C LYS A 292 0.80 0.73 -24.28
N GLN A 293 0.51 1.68 -23.39
CA GLN A 293 -0.30 2.87 -23.69
C GLN A 293 0.44 3.83 -24.63
N ASP A 294 -0.31 4.68 -25.34
CA ASP A 294 0.25 5.75 -26.16
C ASP A 294 0.66 6.96 -25.32
N GLY A 295 -0.01 7.17 -24.18
CA GLY A 295 0.31 8.20 -23.22
C GLY A 295 1.62 7.98 -22.47
N ALA A 296 1.99 8.94 -21.62
CA ALA A 296 3.15 8.83 -20.72
C ALA A 296 2.98 7.65 -19.73
N PRO A 297 4.09 7.15 -19.14
CA PRO A 297 4.01 6.21 -18.03
C PRO A 297 3.13 6.74 -16.90
N LEU A 298 2.32 5.87 -16.31
CA LEU A 298 1.38 6.27 -15.26
C LEU A 298 2.10 6.50 -13.96
N ASN A 299 1.84 7.64 -13.34
CA ASN A 299 2.36 7.98 -12.03
C ASN A 299 2.05 6.91 -10.97
N TYR A 300 0.84 6.35 -11.01
CA TYR A 300 0.38 5.16 -10.29
C TYR A 300 -0.84 4.58 -11.00
N PHE A 301 -1.20 3.33 -10.69
CA PHE A 301 -2.26 2.63 -11.41
C PHE A 301 -3.24 1.95 -10.44
N VAL A 302 -4.32 2.63 -10.10
CA VAL A 302 -5.39 2.12 -9.21
C VAL A 302 -6.77 2.35 -9.80
N TYR A 303 -6.90 3.31 -10.71
CA TYR A 303 -8.10 3.57 -11.49
C TYR A 303 -7.95 3.05 -12.92
N PRO A 304 -9.06 2.79 -13.64
CA PRO A 304 -8.97 2.43 -15.03
C PRO A 304 -8.26 3.54 -15.84
N TYR A 305 -7.36 3.13 -16.72
CA TYR A 305 -6.77 4.03 -17.69
C TYR A 305 -7.41 3.78 -19.05
N VAL A 306 -7.89 4.84 -19.68
CA VAL A 306 -8.64 4.75 -20.93
C VAL A 306 -8.00 5.65 -21.98
N GLU A 307 -7.86 5.15 -23.20
CA GLU A 307 -7.47 5.93 -24.36
C GLU A 307 -8.54 5.83 -25.42
N VAL A 308 -8.90 6.98 -25.99
CA VAL A 308 -9.78 7.11 -27.17
C VAL A 308 -8.99 7.78 -28.28
N ALA A 309 -8.96 7.17 -29.45
CA ALA A 309 -8.14 7.63 -30.58
C ALA A 309 -6.66 7.92 -30.19
N GLY A 310 -6.07 7.07 -29.31
CA GLY A 310 -4.69 7.19 -28.85
C GLY A 310 -4.42 8.32 -27.85
N LYS A 311 -5.46 8.91 -27.25
CA LYS A 311 -5.32 9.95 -26.22
C LYS A 311 -6.03 9.55 -24.95
N GLU A 312 -5.44 9.92 -23.80
CA GLU A 312 -6.07 9.72 -22.48
C GLU A 312 -7.49 10.30 -22.48
N TYR A 313 -8.42 9.50 -21.95
CA TYR A 313 -9.83 9.85 -21.86
C TYR A 313 -10.30 9.83 -20.40
N PRO A 314 -10.62 11.00 -19.79
CA PRO A 314 -10.85 11.12 -18.36
C PRO A 314 -12.30 10.86 -17.93
N ASN A 315 -13.28 10.77 -18.86
CA ASN A 315 -14.69 10.62 -18.50
C ASN A 315 -14.99 9.16 -18.10
N VAL A 316 -14.60 8.81 -16.88
CA VAL A 316 -14.81 7.49 -16.28
C VAL A 316 -15.53 7.67 -14.95
N ALA A 317 -16.74 7.14 -14.86
CA ALA A 317 -17.51 7.08 -13.62
C ALA A 317 -17.11 5.85 -12.82
N LEU A 318 -16.56 6.04 -11.63
CA LEU A 318 -16.04 4.99 -10.77
C LEU A 318 -17.08 4.54 -9.74
N ALA A 319 -17.19 3.23 -9.49
CA ALA A 319 -18.06 2.64 -8.48
C ALA A 319 -17.35 1.47 -7.80
N PHE A 320 -16.85 1.69 -6.59
CA PHE A 320 -16.18 0.69 -5.78
C PHE A 320 -16.97 0.41 -4.51
N SER A 321 -17.05 -0.85 -4.12
CA SER A 321 -17.71 -1.24 -2.87
C SER A 321 -17.12 -2.53 -2.32
N PHE A 322 -17.37 -2.79 -1.05
CA PHE A 322 -17.04 -4.06 -0.42
C PHE A 322 -18.18 -4.54 0.47
N ALA A 323 -18.17 -5.84 0.74
CA ALA A 323 -18.99 -6.46 1.75
C ALA A 323 -18.21 -7.59 2.43
N ASP A 324 -18.20 -7.60 3.77
CA ASP A 324 -17.60 -8.70 4.53
C ASP A 324 -18.37 -10.00 4.24
N VAL A 325 -17.63 -11.10 4.09
CA VAL A 325 -18.23 -12.44 3.99
C VAL A 325 -18.61 -12.89 5.40
N ASP A 326 -19.84 -13.35 5.59
CA ASP A 326 -20.38 -13.79 6.88
C ASP A 326 -19.44 -14.79 7.57
N GLY A 327 -19.04 -14.48 8.81
CA GLY A 327 -18.09 -15.28 9.61
C GLY A 327 -16.75 -14.59 9.85
N GLY A 328 -16.42 -13.50 9.16
CA GLY A 328 -15.27 -12.65 9.48
C GLY A 328 -15.63 -11.71 10.62
N ALA A 329 -15.17 -12.02 11.84
CA ALA A 329 -15.21 -11.03 12.91
C ALA A 329 -14.39 -9.82 12.44
N ALA A 330 -15.05 -8.65 12.32
CA ALA A 330 -14.33 -7.40 12.15
C ALA A 330 -13.22 -7.37 13.22
N ALA A 331 -11.96 -7.24 12.80
CA ALA A 331 -10.87 -7.12 13.74
C ALA A 331 -11.16 -5.90 14.62
N ALA A 332 -11.59 -6.16 15.86
CA ALA A 332 -11.90 -5.11 16.81
C ALA A 332 -10.69 -4.17 16.88
N ALA A 333 -10.93 -2.89 16.63
CA ALA A 333 -9.94 -1.85 16.86
C ALA A 333 -9.53 -1.93 18.35
N ARG A 334 -8.31 -2.38 18.61
CA ARG A 334 -7.66 -2.32 19.92
C ARG A 334 -6.66 -1.19 19.91
#